data_b5ff4fe0f5d0b0e12b937502cf960611
#
_entry.id   b5ff4fe0f5d0b0e12b937502cf960611
#
_cell.length_a   1.000
_cell.length_b   1.000
_cell.length_c   1.000
_cell.angle_alpha   90.00
_cell.angle_beta   90.00
_cell.angle_gamma   90.00
#
_symmetry.space_group_name_H-M   'P 1'
#
loop_
_entity.id
_entity.type
_entity.pdbx_description
1 polymer ?
#
loop_
_entity_poly.entity_id
_entity_poly.type
_entity_poly.pdbx_seq_one_letter_code
_entity_poly.pdbx_strand_id
1 'polypeptide(L)'
;MIKKYPHNKKGEMLIYLLIIVSLFAVMMLPVINNLALKTKVTASTVASEQALQIAEAGINYYQWHLAHFPTDYYDGNAATSTGPYVHTYTDLDNQTVLGKYSLTITPPSTGSTIVTIQSTGATAAYPGVTRTITAKYGIPSLAQYSFLSNDVIWIGNNENISGLMQSNNGIRFDGTTNAAVESAKATYTCPSTQGSPCPATENGVWGGASQTTQSFWTYPVPSVDFSSITSSLATMENSAETSGIFLPPSNAQGYSLVFLSNGTVNIYKVTSLTSNPTGWDVYNNPQNQYTDYNARTLLYNKAVPANGIIYIEDTTWVEGTVKGRVMVAAATLPYNPSTAPSIYIPNNLVYAAKDGTNALGLLAQNNIVVTYHAPSTIEIDAALVAQNGSAEFFYYPNDIKTTISIFGAIMTYGQWTWTWVDGSNNTVSGYNVTNDTYDGNLLYSPPPGFPLSTSGYQQLSWNSN
;
A
#
# COMPACT_ATOMS: atom_id res chain seq x y z
N MET A 1 -78.23 -85.12 12.34
CA MET A 1 -78.10 -84.32 11.12
C MET A 1 -77.59 -82.93 11.53
N ILE A 2 -76.30 -82.62 11.36
CA ILE A 2 -75.76 -81.32 11.66
C ILE A 2 -75.75 -80.53 10.34
N LYS A 3 -76.57 -79.45 10.27
CA LYS A 3 -76.63 -78.59 9.12
C LYS A 3 -75.37 -77.73 9.08
N LYS A 4 -74.48 -77.94 8.10
CA LYS A 4 -73.39 -77.07 7.76
C LYS A 4 -73.93 -75.78 7.12
N TYR A 5 -73.76 -74.62 7.74
CA TYR A 5 -74.01 -73.32 7.14
C TYR A 5 -72.88 -73.01 6.15
N PRO A 6 -73.20 -72.51 4.95
CA PRO A 6 -72.16 -72.09 4.01
C PRO A 6 -71.47 -70.87 4.52
N HIS A 7 -70.19 -70.92 4.72
CA HIS A 7 -69.36 -69.72 5.01
C HIS A 7 -69.45 -68.77 3.83
N ASN A 8 -69.85 -67.56 4.15
CA ASN A 8 -69.99 -66.48 3.15
C ASN A 8 -68.60 -65.92 2.82
N LYS A 9 -67.93 -66.50 1.81
CA LYS A 9 -66.57 -66.13 1.36
C LYS A 9 -66.43 -64.67 0.89
N LYS A 10 -67.52 -63.93 0.69
CA LYS A 10 -67.49 -62.50 0.26
C LYS A 10 -67.05 -61.56 1.36
N GLY A 11 -67.27 -61.85 2.63
CA GLY A 11 -66.83 -61.04 3.77
C GLY A 11 -65.31 -61.13 4.06
N GLU A 12 -64.72 -62.29 3.85
CA GLU A 12 -63.29 -62.54 4.07
C GLU A 12 -62.42 -61.72 3.07
N MET A 13 -62.88 -61.64 1.82
CA MET A 13 -62.17 -60.88 0.77
C MET A 13 -62.13 -59.44 1.04
N LEU A 14 -63.14 -58.82 1.67
CA LEU A 14 -63.17 -57.43 2.07
C LEU A 14 -62.16 -57.11 3.21
N ILE A 15 -62.02 -58.07 4.16
CA ILE A 15 -61.07 -57.93 5.25
C ILE A 15 -59.62 -57.99 4.72
N TYR A 16 -59.32 -58.91 3.80
CA TYR A 16 -57.99 -58.97 3.15
C TYR A 16 -57.69 -57.67 2.35
N LEU A 17 -58.67 -57.15 1.62
CA LEU A 17 -58.53 -55.93 0.87
C LEU A 17 -58.23 -54.71 1.83
N LEU A 18 -58.95 -54.59 2.95
CA LEU A 18 -58.72 -53.56 3.96
C LEU A 18 -57.34 -53.69 4.60
N ILE A 19 -56.89 -54.91 4.91
CA ILE A 19 -55.54 -55.16 5.46
C ILE A 19 -54.48 -54.75 4.45
N ILE A 20 -54.61 -55.13 3.17
CA ILE A 20 -53.66 -54.75 2.11
C ILE A 20 -53.63 -53.25 1.90
N VAL A 21 -54.77 -52.58 1.84
CA VAL A 21 -54.85 -51.12 1.68
C VAL A 21 -54.25 -50.39 2.88
N SER A 22 -54.50 -50.87 4.10
CA SER A 22 -53.90 -50.26 5.32
C SER A 22 -52.37 -50.48 5.38
N LEU A 23 -51.87 -51.65 5.00
CA LEU A 23 -50.45 -51.95 4.90
C LEU A 23 -49.79 -51.10 3.83
N PHE A 24 -50.43 -50.88 2.67
CA PHE A 24 -49.93 -49.97 1.61
C PHE A 24 -49.93 -48.53 2.04
N ALA A 25 -50.95 -48.08 2.77
CA ALA A 25 -51.01 -46.73 3.32
C ALA A 25 -49.89 -46.48 4.35
N VAL A 26 -49.61 -47.45 5.23
CA VAL A 26 -48.53 -47.35 6.20
C VAL A 26 -47.15 -47.33 5.55
N MET A 27 -46.95 -48.10 4.46
CA MET A 27 -45.71 -48.13 3.69
C MET A 27 -45.50 -46.82 2.86
N MET A 28 -46.57 -46.18 2.41
CA MET A 28 -46.49 -44.94 1.63
C MET A 28 -46.18 -43.72 2.48
N LEU A 29 -46.54 -43.64 3.76
CA LEU A 29 -46.27 -42.51 4.65
C LEU A 29 -44.78 -42.14 4.75
N PRO A 30 -43.84 -43.08 5.00
CA PRO A 30 -42.42 -42.77 5.01
C PRO A 30 -41.87 -42.30 3.65
N VAL A 31 -42.40 -42.83 2.54
CA VAL A 31 -41.99 -42.44 1.19
C VAL A 31 -42.39 -41.00 0.89
N ILE A 32 -43.65 -40.64 1.23
CA ILE A 32 -44.15 -39.26 1.06
C ILE A 32 -43.35 -38.28 1.95
N ASN A 33 -43.08 -38.63 3.21
CA ASN A 33 -42.28 -37.81 4.10
C ASN A 33 -40.84 -37.64 3.60
N ASN A 34 -40.21 -38.72 3.09
CA ASN A 34 -38.87 -38.63 2.49
C ASN A 34 -38.84 -37.75 1.22
N LEU A 35 -39.87 -37.87 0.36
CA LEU A 35 -39.98 -36.99 -0.80
C LEU A 35 -40.16 -35.53 -0.41
N ALA A 36 -41.04 -35.24 0.57
CA ALA A 36 -41.24 -33.88 1.07
C ALA A 36 -39.96 -33.30 1.70
N LEU A 37 -39.24 -34.13 2.48
CA LEU A 37 -37.93 -33.72 3.03
C LEU A 37 -36.90 -33.46 1.95
N LYS A 38 -36.76 -34.34 0.96
CA LYS A 38 -35.85 -34.14 -0.18
C LYS A 38 -36.19 -32.89 -0.97
N THR A 39 -37.45 -32.63 -1.26
CA THR A 39 -37.90 -31.44 -1.97
C THR A 39 -37.54 -30.17 -1.17
N LYS A 40 -37.78 -30.19 0.14
CA LYS A 40 -37.42 -29.06 1.03
C LYS A 40 -35.92 -28.82 1.10
N VAL A 41 -35.10 -29.86 1.22
CA VAL A 41 -33.64 -29.77 1.21
C VAL A 41 -33.15 -29.25 -0.14
N THR A 42 -33.63 -29.76 -1.26
CA THR A 42 -33.28 -29.32 -2.60
C THR A 42 -33.65 -27.84 -2.79
N ALA A 43 -34.85 -27.42 -2.40
CA ALA A 43 -35.29 -26.03 -2.47
C ALA A 43 -34.42 -25.09 -1.63
N SER A 44 -34.04 -25.55 -0.41
CA SER A 44 -33.13 -24.78 0.46
C SER A 44 -31.72 -24.68 -0.12
N THR A 45 -31.21 -25.74 -0.75
CA THR A 45 -29.90 -25.73 -1.42
C THR A 45 -29.91 -24.75 -2.60
N VAL A 46 -30.93 -24.84 -3.48
CA VAL A 46 -31.09 -23.90 -4.61
C VAL A 46 -31.21 -22.48 -4.12
N ALA A 47 -32.02 -22.22 -3.08
CA ALA A 47 -32.15 -20.90 -2.49
C ALA A 47 -30.83 -20.37 -1.91
N SER A 48 -30.01 -21.26 -1.31
CA SER A 48 -28.68 -20.93 -0.80
C SER A 48 -27.73 -20.52 -1.93
N GLU A 49 -27.70 -21.24 -3.04
CA GLU A 49 -26.86 -20.88 -4.20
C GLU A 49 -27.33 -19.58 -4.84
N GLN A 50 -28.64 -19.36 -4.98
CA GLN A 50 -29.18 -18.10 -5.46
C GLN A 50 -28.87 -16.93 -4.50
N ALA A 51 -28.95 -17.16 -3.18
CA ALA A 51 -28.58 -16.15 -2.20
C ALA A 51 -27.10 -15.76 -2.29
N LEU A 52 -26.23 -16.74 -2.61
CA LEU A 52 -24.81 -16.47 -2.86
C LEU A 52 -24.61 -15.57 -4.09
N GLN A 53 -25.28 -15.88 -5.22
CA GLN A 53 -25.22 -15.05 -6.43
C GLN A 53 -25.73 -13.62 -6.19
N ILE A 54 -26.78 -13.47 -5.37
CA ILE A 54 -27.31 -12.15 -4.97
C ILE A 54 -26.29 -11.40 -4.09
N ALA A 55 -25.60 -12.11 -3.18
CA ALA A 55 -24.51 -11.51 -2.38
C ALA A 55 -23.35 -11.05 -3.27
N GLU A 56 -22.97 -11.87 -4.28
CA GLU A 56 -21.94 -11.50 -5.28
C GLU A 56 -22.33 -10.25 -6.06
N ALA A 57 -23.57 -10.14 -6.47
CA ALA A 57 -24.07 -8.93 -7.13
C ALA A 57 -23.90 -7.67 -6.27
N GLY A 58 -24.10 -7.78 -4.95
CA GLY A 58 -23.84 -6.69 -4.01
C GLY A 58 -22.38 -6.29 -3.92
N ILE A 59 -21.43 -7.25 -3.93
CA ILE A 59 -20.00 -6.95 -3.97
C ILE A 59 -19.62 -6.26 -5.29
N ASN A 60 -20.11 -6.77 -6.43
CA ASN A 60 -19.82 -6.21 -7.74
C ASN A 60 -20.42 -4.79 -7.90
N TYR A 61 -21.61 -4.56 -7.37
CA TYR A 61 -22.20 -3.23 -7.31
C TYR A 61 -21.30 -2.25 -6.54
N TYR A 62 -20.84 -2.64 -5.34
CA TYR A 62 -20.05 -1.72 -4.53
C TYR A 62 -18.62 -1.55 -5.06
N GLN A 63 -18.05 -2.54 -5.73
CA GLN A 63 -16.80 -2.39 -6.49
C GLN A 63 -16.96 -1.33 -7.59
N TRP A 64 -18.06 -1.38 -8.35
CA TRP A 64 -18.39 -0.35 -9.34
C TRP A 64 -18.56 1.02 -8.67
N HIS A 65 -19.23 1.07 -7.51
CA HIS A 65 -19.44 2.30 -6.73
C HIS A 65 -18.09 2.92 -6.32
N LEU A 66 -17.17 2.15 -5.74
CA LEU A 66 -15.83 2.62 -5.36
C LEU A 66 -14.98 3.07 -6.56
N ALA A 67 -15.18 2.49 -7.73
CA ALA A 67 -14.48 2.92 -8.95
C ALA A 67 -14.90 4.32 -9.42
N HIS A 68 -16.15 4.74 -9.13
CA HIS A 68 -16.69 6.04 -9.50
C HIS A 68 -16.65 7.06 -8.35
N PHE A 69 -16.76 6.58 -7.12
CA PHE A 69 -16.82 7.37 -5.89
C PHE A 69 -15.83 6.79 -4.85
N PRO A 70 -14.50 6.94 -5.04
CA PRO A 70 -13.48 6.22 -4.29
C PRO A 70 -13.41 6.56 -2.79
N THR A 71 -14.05 7.64 -2.36
CA THR A 71 -14.10 8.08 -0.96
C THR A 71 -15.50 7.98 -0.34
N ASP A 72 -16.47 7.47 -1.08
CA ASP A 72 -17.82 7.25 -0.55
C ASP A 72 -17.93 5.84 0.05
N TYR A 73 -17.94 5.79 1.36
CA TYR A 73 -18.11 4.56 2.15
C TYR A 73 -19.52 4.40 2.73
N TYR A 74 -20.47 5.22 2.28
CA TYR A 74 -21.82 5.35 2.81
C TYR A 74 -22.91 5.04 1.77
N ASP A 75 -22.50 4.47 0.61
CA ASP A 75 -23.43 4.06 -0.47
C ASP A 75 -24.32 5.21 -0.96
N GLY A 76 -23.72 6.39 -1.18
CA GLY A 76 -24.43 7.60 -1.59
C GLY A 76 -25.28 8.28 -0.50
N ASN A 77 -25.26 7.75 0.72
CA ASN A 77 -25.99 8.33 1.85
C ASN A 77 -25.11 9.32 2.64
N ALA A 78 -25.73 10.04 3.57
CA ALA A 78 -24.97 10.91 4.47
C ALA A 78 -23.99 10.11 5.35
N ALA A 79 -22.84 10.71 5.69
CA ALA A 79 -21.81 10.08 6.53
C ALA A 79 -22.27 9.64 7.93
N THR A 80 -23.45 10.10 8.36
CA THR A 80 -24.12 9.66 9.60
C THR A 80 -24.90 8.35 9.45
N SER A 81 -25.08 7.84 8.22
CA SER A 81 -25.77 6.57 7.95
C SER A 81 -24.79 5.41 8.17
N THR A 82 -25.14 4.52 9.09
CA THR A 82 -24.24 3.41 9.50
C THR A 82 -24.50 2.10 8.76
N GLY A 83 -25.44 2.07 7.79
CA GLY A 83 -25.85 0.81 7.14
C GLY A 83 -26.59 -0.15 8.10
N PRO A 84 -26.84 -1.40 7.71
CA PRO A 84 -26.58 -1.95 6.39
C PRO A 84 -27.43 -1.32 5.28
N TYR A 85 -26.85 -1.15 4.09
CA TYR A 85 -27.54 -0.58 2.93
C TYR A 85 -28.20 -1.69 2.15
N VAL A 86 -29.52 -1.59 1.91
CA VAL A 86 -30.32 -2.66 1.31
C VAL A 86 -30.75 -2.30 -0.11
N HIS A 87 -30.40 -3.15 -1.06
CA HIS A 87 -30.76 -3.03 -2.48
C HIS A 87 -31.62 -4.20 -2.93
N THR A 88 -32.58 -3.90 -3.80
CA THR A 88 -33.42 -4.90 -4.46
C THR A 88 -32.64 -5.47 -5.65
N TYR A 89 -32.59 -6.80 -5.76
CA TYR A 89 -32.04 -7.50 -6.91
C TYR A 89 -33.16 -7.98 -7.82
N THR A 90 -33.18 -7.48 -9.06
CA THR A 90 -34.19 -7.76 -10.06
C THR A 90 -33.61 -8.56 -11.22
N ASP A 91 -34.48 -9.16 -12.05
CA ASP A 91 -34.08 -9.75 -13.32
C ASP A 91 -33.60 -8.68 -14.31
N LEU A 92 -33.10 -9.13 -15.48
CA LEU A 92 -32.58 -8.24 -16.53
C LEU A 92 -33.64 -7.25 -17.07
N ASP A 93 -34.91 -7.62 -17.01
CA ASP A 93 -36.04 -6.77 -17.45
C ASP A 93 -36.51 -5.81 -16.35
N ASN A 94 -35.91 -5.85 -15.17
CA ASN A 94 -36.24 -5.05 -13.98
C ASN A 94 -37.72 -5.20 -13.53
N GLN A 95 -38.40 -6.28 -13.92
CA GLN A 95 -39.80 -6.48 -13.63
C GLN A 95 -40.07 -7.44 -12.48
N THR A 96 -39.15 -8.44 -12.31
CA THR A 96 -39.32 -9.45 -11.28
C THR A 96 -38.26 -9.27 -10.20
N VAL A 97 -38.68 -9.15 -8.95
CA VAL A 97 -37.79 -9.11 -7.81
C VAL A 97 -37.33 -10.54 -7.50
N LEU A 98 -36.05 -10.80 -7.72
CA LEU A 98 -35.41 -12.09 -7.45
C LEU A 98 -34.96 -12.20 -5.98
N GLY A 99 -34.66 -11.06 -5.36
CA GLY A 99 -34.21 -11.02 -3.97
C GLY A 99 -33.69 -9.64 -3.55
N LYS A 100 -32.87 -9.63 -2.53
CA LYS A 100 -32.19 -8.44 -2.05
C LYS A 100 -30.81 -8.76 -1.52
N TYR A 101 -29.90 -7.80 -1.60
CA TYR A 101 -28.63 -7.84 -0.87
C TYR A 101 -28.54 -6.69 0.12
N SER A 102 -27.77 -6.89 1.18
CA SER A 102 -27.56 -5.95 2.27
C SER A 102 -26.08 -5.74 2.42
N LEU A 103 -25.61 -4.49 2.29
CA LEU A 103 -24.18 -4.11 2.34
C LEU A 103 -23.83 -3.52 3.70
N THR A 104 -22.76 -4.05 4.29
CA THR A 104 -22.06 -3.43 5.42
C THR A 104 -20.67 -3.03 4.97
N ILE A 105 -20.37 -1.73 5.01
CA ILE A 105 -19.10 -1.19 4.54
C ILE A 105 -18.29 -0.73 5.75
N THR A 106 -17.06 -1.21 5.83
CA THR A 106 -16.09 -0.73 6.81
C THR A 106 -15.05 0.13 6.10
N PRO A 107 -15.05 1.45 6.35
CA PRO A 107 -14.07 2.36 5.78
C PRO A 107 -12.64 1.99 6.14
N PRO A 108 -11.63 2.48 5.39
CA PRO A 108 -10.23 2.33 5.77
C PRO A 108 -9.96 2.90 7.17
N SER A 109 -9.20 2.16 7.97
CA SER A 109 -8.65 2.72 9.21
C SER A 109 -7.57 3.76 8.90
N THR A 110 -7.26 4.64 9.86
CA THR A 110 -6.21 5.67 9.69
C THR A 110 -4.90 5.06 9.19
N GLY A 111 -4.40 5.58 8.09
CA GLY A 111 -3.18 5.10 7.43
C GLY A 111 -3.33 3.79 6.66
N SER A 112 -4.57 3.29 6.43
CA SER A 112 -4.85 2.17 5.52
C SER A 112 -5.63 2.66 4.31
N THR A 113 -5.52 1.92 3.20
CA THR A 113 -6.36 2.14 2.00
C THR A 113 -7.40 1.03 1.83
N ILE A 114 -7.49 0.10 2.79
CA ILE A 114 -8.31 -1.11 2.67
C ILE A 114 -9.73 -0.85 3.13
N VAL A 115 -10.69 -1.03 2.23
CA VAL A 115 -12.13 -1.07 2.48
C VAL A 115 -12.56 -2.52 2.63
N THR A 116 -13.34 -2.84 3.65
CA THR A 116 -13.99 -4.15 3.78
C THR A 116 -15.47 -4.03 3.43
N ILE A 117 -15.92 -4.86 2.50
CA ILE A 117 -17.29 -4.92 2.02
C ILE A 117 -17.86 -6.27 2.42
N GLN A 118 -18.94 -6.26 3.18
CA GLN A 118 -19.72 -7.46 3.48
C GLN A 118 -21.08 -7.34 2.79
N SER A 119 -21.43 -8.32 1.94
CA SER A 119 -22.70 -8.41 1.26
C SER A 119 -23.45 -9.66 1.70
N THR A 120 -24.66 -9.49 2.20
CA THR A 120 -25.55 -10.60 2.57
C THR A 120 -26.73 -10.66 1.61
N GLY A 121 -26.80 -11.72 0.82
CA GLY A 121 -27.86 -11.98 -0.16
C GLY A 121 -28.96 -12.86 0.40
N ALA A 122 -30.19 -12.61 -0.06
CA ALA A 122 -31.37 -13.44 0.21
C ALA A 122 -32.30 -13.46 -1.01
N THR A 123 -32.91 -14.61 -1.31
CA THR A 123 -33.92 -14.71 -2.37
C THR A 123 -35.27 -14.19 -1.89
N ALA A 124 -36.12 -13.68 -2.82
CA ALA A 124 -37.48 -13.26 -2.48
C ALA A 124 -38.36 -14.42 -2.02
N ALA A 125 -38.17 -15.64 -2.59
CA ALA A 125 -38.92 -16.84 -2.26
C ALA A 125 -38.57 -17.45 -0.89
N TYR A 126 -37.31 -17.33 -0.47
CA TYR A 126 -36.81 -17.89 0.79
C TYR A 126 -35.96 -16.86 1.54
N PRO A 127 -36.55 -15.77 2.09
CA PRO A 127 -35.80 -14.67 2.68
C PRO A 127 -35.03 -15.06 3.96
N GLY A 128 -35.35 -16.22 4.56
CA GLY A 128 -34.61 -16.76 5.71
C GLY A 128 -33.36 -17.56 5.35
N VAL A 129 -33.16 -17.85 4.04
CA VAL A 129 -31.93 -18.51 3.55
C VAL A 129 -31.00 -17.42 3.05
N THR A 130 -29.95 -17.14 3.82
CA THR A 130 -28.98 -16.06 3.51
C THR A 130 -27.60 -16.63 3.27
N ARG A 131 -26.81 -15.95 2.43
CA ARG A 131 -25.38 -16.18 2.22
C ARG A 131 -24.66 -14.85 2.32
N THR A 132 -23.47 -14.90 2.90
CA THR A 132 -22.67 -13.68 3.10
C THR A 132 -21.31 -13.83 2.43
N ILE A 133 -20.90 -12.79 1.72
CA ILE A 133 -19.56 -12.65 1.17
C ILE A 133 -18.89 -11.47 1.84
N THR A 134 -17.63 -11.65 2.21
CA THR A 134 -16.76 -10.57 2.68
C THR A 134 -15.60 -10.42 1.72
N ALA A 135 -15.47 -9.25 1.12
CA ALA A 135 -14.38 -8.91 0.21
C ALA A 135 -13.60 -7.70 0.75
N LYS A 136 -12.29 -7.68 0.51
CA LYS A 136 -11.44 -6.53 0.82
C LYS A 136 -10.89 -5.95 -0.48
N TYR A 137 -10.95 -4.63 -0.59
CA TYR A 137 -10.39 -3.85 -1.69
C TYR A 137 -9.45 -2.81 -1.14
N GLY A 138 -8.33 -2.54 -1.84
CA GLY A 138 -7.36 -1.53 -1.43
C GLY A 138 -6.81 -0.77 -2.62
N ILE A 139 -6.48 0.51 -2.43
CA ILE A 139 -5.73 1.29 -3.40
C ILE A 139 -4.25 1.17 -3.06
N PRO A 140 -3.40 0.65 -3.96
CA PRO A 140 -1.96 0.62 -3.71
C PRO A 140 -1.41 2.04 -3.53
N SER A 141 -0.47 2.22 -2.61
CA SER A 141 0.28 3.47 -2.52
C SER A 141 1.39 3.52 -3.57
N LEU A 142 2.01 4.69 -3.80
CA LEU A 142 3.24 4.77 -4.60
C LEU A 142 4.40 4.01 -3.92
N ALA A 143 4.34 3.74 -2.62
CA ALA A 143 5.28 2.84 -1.95
C ALA A 143 5.04 1.34 -2.28
N GLN A 144 4.29 1.01 -3.34
CA GLN A 144 4.32 -0.33 -3.96
C GLN A 144 5.67 -0.64 -4.61
N TYR A 145 6.40 0.40 -5.00
CA TYR A 145 7.78 0.26 -5.51
C TYR A 145 8.76 0.30 -4.34
N SER A 146 9.69 -0.65 -4.29
CA SER A 146 10.86 -0.53 -3.41
C SER A 146 11.75 0.62 -3.85
N PHE A 147 11.88 0.78 -5.18
CA PHE A 147 12.55 1.90 -5.83
C PHE A 147 11.72 2.44 -6.98
N LEU A 148 11.47 3.74 -6.97
CA LEU A 148 10.85 4.47 -8.05
C LEU A 148 11.67 5.72 -8.37
N SER A 149 12.17 5.85 -9.59
CA SER A 149 12.90 7.03 -10.03
C SER A 149 12.33 7.59 -11.33
N ASN A 150 12.32 8.92 -11.47
CA ASN A 150 12.06 9.56 -12.76
C ASN A 150 13.33 9.64 -13.65
N ASP A 151 14.51 9.49 -13.05
CA ASP A 151 15.80 9.49 -13.72
C ASP A 151 16.39 8.06 -13.79
N VAL A 152 17.63 7.94 -14.30
CA VAL A 152 18.33 6.67 -14.43
C VAL A 152 18.67 6.06 -13.07
N ILE A 153 18.73 4.73 -13.02
CA ILE A 153 19.16 3.96 -11.85
C ILE A 153 20.36 3.09 -12.24
N TRP A 154 21.32 2.97 -11.33
CA TRP A 154 22.38 1.97 -11.42
C TRP A 154 22.44 1.13 -10.15
N ILE A 155 22.22 -0.18 -10.28
CA ILE A 155 22.34 -1.18 -9.22
C ILE A 155 23.65 -1.94 -9.44
N GLY A 156 24.54 -1.85 -8.48
CA GLY A 156 25.86 -2.47 -8.51
C GLY A 156 25.80 -3.99 -8.34
N ASN A 157 26.89 -4.67 -8.68
CA ASN A 157 26.98 -6.14 -8.68
C ASN A 157 26.89 -6.80 -7.29
N ASN A 158 27.12 -6.04 -6.23
CA ASN A 158 27.04 -6.52 -4.84
C ASN A 158 25.69 -6.19 -4.18
N GLU A 159 24.77 -5.56 -4.91
CA GLU A 159 23.49 -5.16 -4.37
C GLU A 159 22.41 -6.23 -4.59
N ASN A 160 21.58 -6.42 -3.57
CA ASN A 160 20.43 -7.31 -3.62
C ASN A 160 19.17 -6.51 -3.32
N ILE A 161 18.31 -6.36 -4.33
CA ILE A 161 17.08 -5.57 -4.23
C ILE A 161 15.89 -6.50 -4.01
N SER A 162 15.09 -6.19 -3.00
CA SER A 162 13.81 -6.85 -2.78
C SER A 162 12.65 -5.91 -3.12
N GLY A 163 11.62 -6.43 -3.80
CA GLY A 163 10.44 -5.65 -4.19
C GLY A 163 10.54 -5.02 -5.57
N LEU A 164 9.41 -4.55 -6.07
CA LEU A 164 9.25 -3.97 -7.41
C LEU A 164 10.10 -2.69 -7.56
N MET A 165 10.87 -2.62 -8.65
CA MET A 165 11.65 -1.45 -9.02
C MET A 165 11.19 -0.88 -10.35
N GLN A 166 11.00 0.44 -10.46
CA GLN A 166 10.73 1.10 -11.73
C GLN A 166 11.51 2.40 -11.90
N SER A 167 11.97 2.63 -13.13
CA SER A 167 12.45 3.95 -13.59
C SER A 167 11.61 4.45 -14.75
N ASN A 168 11.28 5.74 -14.75
CA ASN A 168 10.72 6.43 -15.92
C ASN A 168 11.76 6.65 -17.03
N ASN A 169 13.04 6.43 -16.73
CA ASN A 169 14.17 6.44 -17.66
C ASN A 169 14.75 5.02 -17.78
N GLY A 170 16.06 4.85 -17.77
CA GLY A 170 16.73 3.56 -17.94
C GLY A 170 17.35 3.02 -16.67
N ILE A 171 17.57 1.71 -16.63
CA ILE A 171 18.20 1.03 -15.49
C ILE A 171 19.41 0.22 -15.97
N ARG A 172 20.59 0.49 -15.39
CA ARG A 172 21.69 -0.43 -15.40
C ARG A 172 21.58 -1.35 -14.16
N PHE A 173 21.45 -2.65 -14.37
CA PHE A 173 21.25 -3.62 -13.31
C PHE A 173 22.33 -4.72 -13.36
N ASP A 174 23.31 -4.63 -12.46
CA ASP A 174 24.41 -5.60 -12.36
C ASP A 174 24.21 -6.55 -11.15
N GLY A 175 23.28 -6.24 -10.23
CA GLY A 175 23.01 -6.95 -8.98
C GLY A 175 22.06 -8.14 -9.08
N THR A 176 21.37 -8.44 -7.98
CA THR A 176 20.38 -9.52 -7.89
C THR A 176 19.01 -8.99 -7.43
N THR A 177 17.92 -9.64 -7.85
CA THR A 177 16.58 -9.32 -7.40
C THR A 177 15.68 -10.55 -7.36
N ASN A 178 14.59 -10.47 -6.61
CA ASN A 178 13.51 -11.46 -6.56
C ASN A 178 12.18 -10.92 -7.08
N ALA A 179 12.17 -9.69 -7.66
CA ALA A 179 10.98 -9.01 -8.13
C ALA A 179 11.23 -8.29 -9.46
N ALA A 180 10.16 -7.76 -10.08
CA ALA A 180 10.26 -7.09 -11.37
C ALA A 180 11.16 -5.85 -11.32
N VAL A 181 11.94 -5.66 -12.40
CA VAL A 181 12.75 -4.48 -12.69
C VAL A 181 12.23 -3.88 -13.98
N GLU A 182 11.66 -2.68 -13.88
CA GLU A 182 10.85 -2.09 -14.94
C GLU A 182 11.42 -0.76 -15.41
N SER A 183 11.42 -0.52 -16.71
CA SER A 183 11.78 0.76 -17.31
C SER A 183 10.66 1.25 -18.21
N ALA A 184 10.36 2.55 -18.17
CA ALA A 184 9.40 3.15 -19.08
C ALA A 184 9.99 3.37 -20.50
N LYS A 185 11.28 3.14 -20.68
CA LYS A 185 11.96 3.28 -21.98
C LYS A 185 12.20 1.92 -22.64
N ALA A 186 11.94 1.81 -23.92
CA ALA A 186 12.40 0.66 -24.69
C ALA A 186 13.93 0.68 -24.83
N THR A 187 14.48 1.88 -25.11
CA THR A 187 15.92 2.17 -25.15
C THR A 187 16.17 3.59 -24.66
N TYR A 188 17.36 3.86 -24.15
CA TYR A 188 17.78 5.18 -23.71
C TYR A 188 19.27 5.42 -23.94
N THR A 189 19.72 6.66 -23.90
CA THR A 189 21.16 6.97 -23.90
C THR A 189 21.60 7.01 -22.44
N CYS A 190 22.40 6.01 -22.03
CA CYS A 190 22.91 5.95 -20.67
C CYS A 190 23.96 7.07 -20.46
N PRO A 191 23.91 7.79 -19.32
CA PRO A 191 24.90 8.80 -19.00
C PRO A 191 26.24 8.18 -18.57
N SER A 192 27.34 8.93 -18.68
CA SER A 192 28.66 8.48 -18.25
C SER A 192 28.73 8.09 -16.77
N THR A 193 27.82 8.61 -15.95
CA THR A 193 27.69 8.26 -14.52
C THR A 193 27.30 6.79 -14.30
N GLN A 194 26.79 6.10 -15.31
CA GLN A 194 26.52 4.66 -15.25
C GLN A 194 27.72 3.79 -15.67
N GLY A 195 28.90 4.38 -15.80
CA GLY A 195 30.15 3.68 -16.12
C GLY A 195 30.20 3.13 -17.57
N SER A 196 31.29 2.44 -17.92
CA SER A 196 31.45 1.85 -19.28
C SER A 196 30.34 0.83 -19.56
N PRO A 197 29.77 0.80 -20.81
CA PRO A 197 30.20 1.51 -22.02
C PRO A 197 29.59 2.91 -22.21
N CYS A 198 28.91 3.45 -21.21
CA CYS A 198 28.24 4.75 -21.29
C CYS A 198 29.24 5.94 -21.52
N PRO A 199 28.86 6.98 -22.32
CA PRO A 199 27.52 7.15 -22.91
C PRO A 199 27.34 6.27 -24.17
N ALA A 200 26.24 5.49 -24.20
CA ALA A 200 25.84 4.62 -25.29
C ALA A 200 24.30 4.47 -25.33
N THR A 201 23.77 3.96 -26.44
CA THR A 201 22.35 3.59 -26.49
C THR A 201 22.20 2.16 -25.98
N GLU A 202 21.46 2.00 -24.90
CA GLU A 202 21.19 0.72 -24.24
C GLU A 202 19.70 0.43 -24.18
N ASN A 203 19.34 -0.82 -23.89
CA ASN A 203 17.97 -1.23 -23.61
C ASN A 203 17.45 -0.54 -22.34
N GLY A 204 16.13 -0.42 -22.19
CA GLY A 204 15.51 0.18 -21.01
C GLY A 204 15.99 -0.40 -19.68
N VAL A 205 16.21 -1.73 -19.63
CA VAL A 205 16.96 -2.41 -18.57
C VAL A 205 18.09 -3.19 -19.21
N TRP A 206 19.30 -3.01 -18.71
CA TRP A 206 20.52 -3.69 -19.20
C TRP A 206 21.53 -3.86 -18.04
N GLY A 207 22.59 -4.62 -18.24
CA GLY A 207 23.68 -4.79 -17.27
C GLY A 207 24.22 -6.20 -17.23
N GLY A 208 25.11 -6.47 -16.25
CA GLY A 208 25.83 -7.72 -16.06
C GLY A 208 25.14 -8.77 -15.21
N ALA A 209 23.90 -8.56 -14.80
CA ALA A 209 23.16 -9.50 -13.95
C ALA A 209 23.00 -10.89 -14.59
N SER A 210 22.80 -11.91 -13.76
CA SER A 210 22.60 -13.29 -14.20
C SER A 210 21.34 -13.45 -15.07
N GLN A 211 21.28 -14.47 -15.93
CA GLN A 211 20.09 -14.76 -16.74
C GLN A 211 18.82 -14.96 -15.90
N THR A 212 18.96 -15.53 -14.69
CA THR A 212 17.84 -15.66 -13.74
C THR A 212 17.31 -14.30 -13.33
N THR A 213 18.18 -13.36 -13.00
CA THR A 213 17.81 -11.98 -12.67
C THR A 213 17.22 -11.26 -13.89
N GLN A 214 17.76 -11.45 -15.08
CA GLN A 214 17.24 -10.83 -16.30
C GLN A 214 15.82 -11.28 -16.66
N SER A 215 15.36 -12.44 -16.16
CA SER A 215 13.99 -12.88 -16.38
C SER A 215 12.93 -12.00 -15.68
N PHE A 216 13.34 -11.15 -14.74
CA PHE A 216 12.49 -10.16 -14.09
C PHE A 216 12.45 -8.80 -14.80
N TRP A 217 13.22 -8.59 -15.88
CA TRP A 217 13.28 -7.33 -16.59
C TRP A 217 12.11 -7.14 -17.53
N THR A 218 11.42 -6.01 -17.41
CA THR A 218 10.28 -5.66 -18.26
C THR A 218 10.40 -4.22 -18.75
N TYR A 219 10.41 -4.03 -20.05
CA TYR A 219 10.45 -2.72 -20.70
C TYR A 219 9.97 -2.80 -22.17
N PRO A 220 9.30 -1.75 -22.71
CA PRO A 220 8.83 -0.57 -21.97
C PRO A 220 7.57 -0.85 -21.16
N VAL A 221 7.44 -0.18 -20.00
CA VAL A 221 6.20 -0.12 -19.21
C VAL A 221 5.67 1.31 -19.18
N PRO A 222 4.41 1.57 -18.79
CA PRO A 222 3.91 2.92 -18.58
C PRO A 222 4.74 3.68 -17.55
N SER A 223 5.01 4.98 -17.79
CA SER A 223 5.68 5.85 -16.83
C SER A 223 4.76 6.14 -15.64
N VAL A 224 5.36 6.27 -14.45
CA VAL A 224 4.65 6.71 -13.23
C VAL A 224 4.63 8.24 -13.20
N ASP A 225 3.46 8.81 -12.94
CA ASP A 225 3.30 10.26 -12.83
C ASP A 225 3.69 10.76 -11.41
N PHE A 226 4.75 11.57 -11.34
CA PHE A 226 5.22 12.22 -10.11
C PHE A 226 4.40 13.47 -9.74
N SER A 227 3.51 13.96 -10.62
CA SER A 227 2.69 15.15 -10.32
C SER A 227 1.67 14.91 -9.22
N SER A 228 1.25 13.66 -9.00
CA SER A 228 0.35 13.27 -7.91
C SER A 228 0.91 13.60 -6.53
N ILE A 229 2.23 13.63 -6.37
CA ILE A 229 2.91 14.00 -5.13
C ILE A 229 2.63 15.48 -4.80
N THR A 230 2.66 16.36 -5.81
CA THR A 230 2.42 17.81 -5.63
C THR A 230 0.99 18.08 -5.17
N SER A 231 0.00 17.39 -5.70
CA SER A 231 -1.41 17.58 -5.30
C SER A 231 -1.68 17.19 -3.84
N SER A 232 -0.89 16.27 -3.30
CA SER A 232 -0.99 15.83 -1.91
C SER A 232 -0.45 16.86 -0.91
N LEU A 233 0.51 17.72 -1.30
CA LEU A 233 1.17 18.68 -0.38
C LEU A 233 0.20 19.69 0.22
N ALA A 234 -0.68 20.31 -0.59
CA ALA A 234 -1.65 21.28 -0.09
C ALA A 234 -2.66 20.65 0.89
N THR A 235 -3.02 19.38 0.65
CA THR A 235 -3.89 18.62 1.57
C THR A 235 -3.16 18.28 2.88
N MET A 236 -1.88 17.94 2.81
CA MET A 236 -1.05 17.70 4.01
C MET A 236 -0.87 18.95 4.83
N GLU A 237 -0.58 20.11 4.20
CA GLU A 237 -0.47 21.40 4.84
C GLU A 237 -1.73 21.74 5.64
N ASN A 238 -2.90 21.74 4.99
CA ASN A 238 -4.19 22.00 5.64
C ASN A 238 -4.48 20.99 6.78
N SER A 239 -4.12 19.70 6.60
CA SER A 239 -4.31 18.68 7.63
C SER A 239 -3.37 18.88 8.82
N ALA A 240 -2.15 19.37 8.58
CA ALA A 240 -1.20 19.71 9.64
C ALA A 240 -1.66 20.93 10.44
N GLU A 241 -2.17 21.98 9.78
CA GLU A 241 -2.71 23.18 10.41
C GLU A 241 -3.94 22.89 11.28
N THR A 242 -4.85 22.03 10.79
CA THR A 242 -6.14 21.78 11.47
C THR A 242 -6.05 20.76 12.60
N SER A 243 -5.24 19.72 12.48
CA SER A 243 -5.23 18.59 13.43
C SER A 243 -3.88 17.88 13.57
N GLY A 244 -2.85 18.35 12.86
CA GLY A 244 -1.49 17.83 12.89
C GLY A 244 -0.50 18.72 13.62
N ILE A 245 0.75 18.70 13.13
CA ILE A 245 1.79 19.65 13.54
C ILE A 245 2.19 20.44 12.30
N PHE A 246 1.93 21.74 12.31
CA PHE A 246 2.40 22.69 11.31
C PHE A 246 3.54 23.54 11.88
N LEU A 247 4.65 23.67 11.15
CA LEU A 247 5.80 24.49 11.51
C LEU A 247 6.10 25.47 10.36
N PRO A 248 5.83 26.76 10.57
CA PRO A 248 6.14 27.81 9.58
C PRO A 248 7.66 28.01 9.46
N PRO A 249 8.15 28.84 8.51
CA PRO A 249 9.57 29.14 8.39
C PRO A 249 10.21 29.53 9.73
N SER A 250 11.33 28.89 10.09
CA SER A 250 11.98 29.03 11.41
C SER A 250 12.58 30.39 11.65
N ASN A 251 12.83 31.15 10.58
CA ASN A 251 13.67 32.36 10.60
C ASN A 251 15.06 32.06 11.20
N ALA A 252 15.59 30.86 10.98
CA ALA A 252 16.91 30.40 11.39
C ALA A 252 17.46 29.43 10.33
N GLN A 253 18.06 28.28 10.74
CA GLN A 253 18.60 27.30 9.80
C GLN A 253 17.59 26.16 9.47
N GLY A 254 16.42 26.14 10.14
CA GLY A 254 15.41 25.11 9.99
C GLY A 254 15.03 24.44 11.30
N TYR A 255 14.45 23.24 11.21
CA TYR A 255 14.00 22.47 12.36
C TYR A 255 14.73 21.12 12.46
N SER A 256 14.84 20.59 13.69
CA SER A 256 15.28 19.22 13.91
C SER A 256 14.21 18.46 14.70
N LEU A 257 13.81 17.32 14.16
CA LEU A 257 12.84 16.40 14.76
C LEU A 257 13.58 15.18 15.32
N VAL A 258 13.42 14.92 16.60
CA VAL A 258 13.94 13.71 17.24
C VAL A 258 12.77 12.89 17.75
N PHE A 259 12.46 11.79 17.07
CA PHE A 259 11.41 10.86 17.46
C PHE A 259 11.85 10.01 18.65
N LEU A 260 10.93 9.76 19.57
CA LEU A 260 11.17 8.98 20.77
C LEU A 260 10.27 7.73 20.79
N SER A 261 10.79 6.62 21.30
CA SER A 261 10.09 5.33 21.37
C SER A 261 8.79 5.33 22.18
N ASN A 262 8.54 6.38 22.96
CA ASN A 262 7.29 6.57 23.69
C ASN A 262 6.14 7.16 22.85
N GLY A 263 6.39 7.50 21.56
CA GLY A 263 5.38 8.10 20.66
C GLY A 263 5.32 9.62 20.74
N THR A 264 6.40 10.27 21.20
CA THR A 264 6.53 11.72 21.16
C THR A 264 7.66 12.14 20.22
N VAL A 265 7.67 13.40 19.82
CA VAL A 265 8.72 14.04 19.03
C VAL A 265 9.20 15.30 19.70
N ASN A 266 10.53 15.40 19.88
CA ASN A 266 11.16 16.65 20.25
C ASN A 266 11.39 17.51 19.01
N ILE A 267 10.91 18.73 19.02
CA ILE A 267 11.03 19.70 17.94
C ILE A 267 12.00 20.78 18.38
N TYR A 268 13.10 20.90 17.67
CA TYR A 268 14.14 21.90 17.92
C TYR A 268 14.18 22.90 16.78
N LYS A 269 14.52 24.14 17.11
CA LYS A 269 14.96 25.15 16.16
C LYS A 269 16.48 25.04 16.01
N VAL A 270 16.95 24.83 14.77
CA VAL A 270 18.39 24.80 14.46
C VAL A 270 18.90 26.20 14.35
N THR A 271 19.88 26.55 15.19
CA THR A 271 20.40 27.92 15.29
C THR A 271 21.75 28.13 14.60
N SER A 272 22.53 27.05 14.44
CA SER A 272 23.79 27.09 13.67
C SER A 272 24.09 25.74 13.04
N LEU A 273 24.89 25.78 11.98
CA LEU A 273 25.33 24.59 11.23
C LEU A 273 26.82 24.35 11.41
N THR A 274 27.26 23.11 11.24
CA THR A 274 28.67 22.72 11.19
C THR A 274 29.17 22.81 9.76
N SER A 275 30.34 23.38 9.55
CA SER A 275 30.97 23.38 8.24
C SER A 275 31.56 22.02 7.94
N ASN A 276 31.18 21.47 6.80
CA ASN A 276 31.67 20.18 6.28
C ASN A 276 32.62 20.45 5.09
N PRO A 277 33.38 19.46 4.62
CA PRO A 277 34.03 19.51 3.31
C PRO A 277 32.99 19.78 2.21
N THR A 278 33.41 20.37 1.09
CA THR A 278 32.56 20.48 -0.09
C THR A 278 32.21 19.07 -0.59
N GLY A 279 30.91 18.79 -0.70
CA GLY A 279 30.39 17.58 -1.34
C GLY A 279 29.99 17.87 -2.79
N TRP A 280 29.73 16.83 -3.55
CA TRP A 280 29.15 16.90 -4.90
C TRP A 280 27.94 15.98 -4.99
N ASP A 281 26.90 16.46 -5.65
CA ASP A 281 25.73 15.66 -5.94
C ASP A 281 25.96 14.68 -7.12
N VAL A 282 24.96 13.87 -7.40
CA VAL A 282 25.00 12.88 -8.51
C VAL A 282 25.17 13.50 -9.90
N TYR A 283 24.95 14.80 -10.03
CA TYR A 283 25.16 15.57 -11.28
C TYR A 283 26.48 16.33 -11.30
N ASN A 284 27.36 16.06 -10.33
CA ASN A 284 28.66 16.71 -10.14
C ASN A 284 28.58 18.22 -9.89
N ASN A 285 27.49 18.69 -9.26
CA ASN A 285 27.39 20.07 -8.78
C ASN A 285 27.95 20.15 -7.35
N PRO A 286 28.75 21.18 -7.01
CA PRO A 286 29.21 21.36 -5.65
C PRO A 286 28.04 21.71 -4.74
N GLN A 287 27.93 20.97 -3.63
CA GLN A 287 26.83 21.09 -2.70
C GLN A 287 27.22 21.88 -1.46
N ASN A 288 26.18 22.39 -0.77
CA ASN A 288 26.35 23.17 0.45
C ASN A 288 27.20 22.41 1.47
N GLN A 289 28.17 23.14 2.06
CA GLN A 289 29.07 22.63 3.11
C GLN A 289 28.35 22.45 4.47
N TYR A 290 27.06 22.72 4.57
CA TYR A 290 26.32 22.79 5.83
C TYR A 290 25.15 21.80 5.84
N THR A 291 25.46 20.51 5.81
CA THR A 291 24.43 19.47 5.92
C THR A 291 24.12 19.06 7.36
N ASP A 292 25.01 19.42 8.31
CA ASP A 292 24.89 19.02 9.71
C ASP A 292 24.60 20.24 10.61
N TYR A 293 23.69 20.09 11.56
CA TYR A 293 23.49 21.12 12.58
C TYR A 293 24.60 21.08 13.64
N ASN A 294 24.99 22.26 14.15
CA ASN A 294 25.90 22.43 15.27
C ASN A 294 25.16 22.70 16.59
N ALA A 295 24.25 23.69 16.57
CA ALA A 295 23.47 24.06 17.75
C ALA A 295 21.97 24.11 17.43
N ARG A 296 21.18 23.63 18.40
CA ARG A 296 19.72 23.64 18.31
C ARG A 296 19.10 23.92 19.69
N THR A 297 17.93 24.55 19.71
CA THR A 297 17.18 24.85 20.92
C THR A 297 15.86 24.12 20.91
N LEU A 298 15.55 23.39 21.97
CA LEU A 298 14.26 22.70 22.11
C LEU A 298 13.12 23.72 22.18
N LEU A 299 12.15 23.58 21.27
CA LEU A 299 10.93 24.37 21.27
C LEU A 299 9.79 23.62 21.98
N TYR A 300 9.59 22.34 21.60
CA TYR A 300 8.46 21.54 22.06
C TYR A 300 8.86 20.07 22.19
N ASN A 301 8.22 19.38 23.15
CA ASN A 301 8.00 17.93 23.11
C ASN A 301 6.51 17.72 22.89
N LYS A 302 6.12 17.09 21.79
CA LYS A 302 4.72 16.84 21.43
C LYS A 302 4.49 15.35 21.19
N ALA A 303 3.30 14.85 21.51
CA ALA A 303 2.87 13.55 21.02
C ALA A 303 2.77 13.59 19.49
N VAL A 304 3.06 12.47 18.82
CA VAL A 304 2.73 12.29 17.41
C VAL A 304 1.23 12.56 17.24
N PRO A 305 0.83 13.45 16.33
CA PRO A 305 -0.58 13.81 16.17
C PRO A 305 -1.42 12.61 15.72
N ALA A 306 -2.70 12.60 16.09
CA ALA A 306 -3.59 11.48 15.79
C ALA A 306 -3.77 11.25 14.27
N ASN A 307 -3.71 12.31 13.44
CA ASN A 307 -3.70 12.22 11.98
C ASN A 307 -2.32 11.86 11.41
N GLY A 308 -1.27 11.80 12.23
CA GLY A 308 0.09 11.43 11.87
C GLY A 308 0.85 12.44 10.99
N ILE A 309 0.31 13.64 10.70
CA ILE A 309 0.89 14.57 9.74
C ILE A 309 1.68 15.68 10.44
N ILE A 310 2.94 15.83 10.02
CA ILE A 310 3.86 16.93 10.40
C ILE A 310 4.28 17.61 9.11
N TYR A 311 3.91 18.88 8.93
CA TYR A 311 4.26 19.70 7.77
C TYR A 311 5.15 20.85 8.18
N ILE A 312 6.23 21.07 7.44
CA ILE A 312 7.30 22.00 7.81
C ILE A 312 7.69 22.85 6.59
N GLU A 313 7.55 24.16 6.70
CA GLU A 313 7.92 25.09 5.65
C GLU A 313 9.40 25.49 5.71
N ASP A 314 10.28 24.54 6.06
CA ASP A 314 11.71 24.80 6.20
C ASP A 314 12.53 23.52 6.02
N THR A 315 13.83 23.68 5.85
CA THR A 315 14.81 22.58 5.92
C THR A 315 14.71 21.86 7.26
N THR A 316 14.77 20.52 7.21
CA THR A 316 14.46 19.70 8.39
C THR A 316 15.45 18.56 8.56
N TRP A 317 15.96 18.35 9.78
CA TRP A 317 16.73 17.19 10.20
C TRP A 317 15.81 16.21 10.93
N VAL A 318 15.85 14.93 10.58
CA VAL A 318 14.98 13.91 11.15
C VAL A 318 15.80 12.71 11.63
N GLU A 319 15.62 12.32 12.89
CA GLU A 319 16.32 11.19 13.53
C GLU A 319 15.49 10.55 14.64
N GLY A 320 15.89 9.37 15.12
CA GLY A 320 15.35 8.74 16.33
C GLY A 320 14.47 7.52 16.09
N THR A 321 13.57 7.21 17.04
CA THR A 321 12.73 6.00 17.03
C THR A 321 11.26 6.36 16.87
N VAL A 322 10.68 5.99 15.73
CA VAL A 322 9.29 6.33 15.38
C VAL A 322 8.35 5.28 15.96
N LYS A 323 7.35 5.75 16.73
CA LYS A 323 6.23 4.94 17.19
C LYS A 323 4.93 5.53 16.68
N GLY A 324 4.17 4.71 15.95
CA GLY A 324 2.94 5.11 15.26
C GLY A 324 3.18 5.34 13.77
N ARG A 325 2.20 5.93 13.12
CA ARG A 325 2.20 6.15 11.67
C ARG A 325 2.35 7.65 11.41
N VAL A 326 3.44 8.05 10.76
CA VAL A 326 3.86 9.45 10.66
C VAL A 326 4.21 9.80 9.22
N MET A 327 3.80 10.97 8.77
CA MET A 327 4.29 11.65 7.58
C MET A 327 4.98 12.94 8.01
N VAL A 328 6.23 13.11 7.62
CA VAL A 328 6.97 14.37 7.72
C VAL A 328 7.14 14.94 6.32
N ALA A 329 6.48 16.05 6.03
CA ALA A 329 6.62 16.77 4.77
C ALA A 329 7.39 18.07 4.99
N ALA A 330 8.50 18.25 4.29
CA ALA A 330 9.26 19.49 4.22
C ALA A 330 9.01 20.15 2.87
N ALA A 331 8.13 21.16 2.82
CA ALA A 331 7.72 21.80 1.58
C ALA A 331 7.21 23.23 1.82
N THR A 332 7.29 24.06 0.79
CA THR A 332 6.72 25.42 0.77
C THR A 332 5.80 25.57 -0.45
N LEU A 333 4.65 26.18 -0.26
CA LEU A 333 3.71 26.44 -1.34
C LEU A 333 3.48 27.94 -1.53
N PRO A 334 3.48 28.46 -2.77
CA PRO A 334 3.73 27.74 -4.03
C PRO A 334 5.19 27.29 -4.18
N TYR A 335 5.42 26.22 -4.97
CA TYR A 335 6.76 25.69 -5.21
C TYR A 335 7.72 26.72 -5.78
N ASN A 336 8.90 26.83 -5.17
CA ASN A 336 10.01 27.63 -5.67
C ASN A 336 11.31 26.81 -5.59
N PRO A 337 11.94 26.45 -6.72
CA PRO A 337 13.13 25.58 -6.72
C PRO A 337 14.33 26.16 -5.96
N SER A 338 14.41 27.51 -5.83
CA SER A 338 15.52 28.15 -5.11
C SER A 338 15.40 28.07 -3.59
N THR A 339 14.23 27.79 -3.06
CA THR A 339 13.93 27.75 -1.62
C THR A 339 13.25 26.46 -1.17
N ALA A 340 13.09 25.51 -2.09
CA ALA A 340 12.49 24.22 -1.80
C ALA A 340 13.25 23.49 -0.68
N PRO A 341 12.58 23.11 0.43
CA PRO A 341 13.27 22.53 1.56
C PRO A 341 13.71 21.09 1.28
N SER A 342 14.83 20.73 1.91
CA SER A 342 15.38 19.37 1.95
C SER A 342 15.17 18.73 3.32
N ILE A 343 15.18 17.41 3.36
CA ILE A 343 15.25 16.64 4.61
C ILE A 343 16.65 16.04 4.75
N TYR A 344 17.25 16.25 5.91
CA TYR A 344 18.55 15.69 6.28
C TYR A 344 18.38 14.59 7.32
N ILE A 345 19.13 13.49 7.17
CA ILE A 345 19.13 12.35 8.09
C ILE A 345 20.52 12.27 8.75
N PRO A 346 20.67 12.82 9.98
CA PRO A 346 21.97 12.90 10.65
C PRO A 346 22.30 11.67 11.48
N ASN A 347 21.35 10.76 11.72
CA ASN A 347 21.50 9.62 12.61
C ASN A 347 20.45 8.54 12.29
N ASN A 348 20.51 7.40 13.00
CA ASN A 348 19.51 6.34 12.89
C ASN A 348 18.09 6.89 12.99
N LEU A 349 17.25 6.39 12.12
CA LEU A 349 15.82 6.72 12.06
C LEU A 349 15.04 5.42 11.89
N VAL A 350 14.61 4.84 13.00
CA VAL A 350 14.12 3.46 13.03
C VAL A 350 12.68 3.37 13.57
N TYR A 351 11.98 2.34 13.17
CA TYR A 351 10.67 2.03 13.78
C TYR A 351 10.84 1.44 15.19
N ALA A 352 9.91 1.73 16.09
CA ALA A 352 9.85 1.08 17.40
C ALA A 352 9.60 -0.44 17.27
N ALA A 353 8.92 -0.88 16.22
CA ALA A 353 8.74 -2.27 15.82
C ALA A 353 8.45 -2.35 14.31
N LYS A 354 8.96 -3.40 13.64
CA LYS A 354 8.76 -3.65 12.19
C LYS A 354 7.61 -4.65 11.94
N ASP A 355 6.49 -4.44 12.60
CA ASP A 355 5.30 -5.32 12.59
C ASP A 355 4.10 -4.74 11.82
N GLY A 356 4.32 -3.62 11.09
CA GLY A 356 3.30 -2.91 10.34
C GLY A 356 2.48 -1.90 11.18
N THR A 357 2.67 -1.84 12.49
CA THR A 357 2.01 -0.85 13.36
C THR A 357 2.65 0.54 13.25
N ASN A 358 3.92 0.59 12.85
CA ASN A 358 4.67 1.82 12.65
C ASN A 358 4.94 2.03 11.16
N ALA A 359 4.89 3.27 10.72
CA ALA A 359 5.28 3.67 9.38
C ALA A 359 5.73 5.13 9.38
N LEU A 360 6.78 5.44 8.66
CA LEU A 360 7.27 6.79 8.46
C LEU A 360 7.35 7.10 6.97
N GLY A 361 6.79 8.24 6.56
CA GLY A 361 7.06 8.86 5.27
C GLY A 361 7.90 10.12 5.48
N LEU A 362 8.96 10.25 4.72
CA LEU A 362 9.70 11.50 4.59
C LEU A 362 9.49 12.05 3.19
N LEU A 363 8.82 13.19 3.06
CA LEU A 363 8.61 13.87 1.78
C LEU A 363 9.35 15.19 1.81
N ALA A 364 10.46 15.27 1.06
CA ALA A 364 11.18 16.50 0.82
C ALA A 364 10.78 17.08 -0.53
N GLN A 365 10.49 18.39 -0.57
CA GLN A 365 10.22 19.07 -1.83
C GLN A 365 11.46 19.15 -2.74
N ASN A 366 12.66 19.13 -2.14
CA ASN A 366 13.93 18.99 -2.82
C ASN A 366 14.59 17.62 -2.49
N ASN A 367 15.78 17.59 -1.90
CA ASN A 367 16.57 16.39 -1.64
C ASN A 367 16.28 15.75 -0.28
N ILE A 368 16.50 14.44 -0.20
CA ILE A 368 16.72 13.72 1.07
C ILE A 368 18.20 13.34 1.13
N VAL A 369 18.90 13.84 2.15
CA VAL A 369 20.36 13.68 2.24
C VAL A 369 20.75 13.05 3.56
N VAL A 370 21.51 11.94 3.50
CA VAL A 370 22.24 11.45 4.68
C VAL A 370 23.44 12.37 4.90
N THR A 371 23.58 12.93 6.10
CA THR A 371 24.56 13.98 6.34
C THR A 371 25.99 13.49 6.42
N TYR A 372 26.95 14.39 6.24
CA TYR A 372 28.39 14.06 6.30
C TYR A 372 28.79 13.38 7.62
N HIS A 373 28.31 13.91 8.77
CA HIS A 373 28.63 13.35 10.09
C HIS A 373 27.70 12.19 10.53
N ALA A 374 26.84 11.71 9.66
CA ALA A 374 26.02 10.54 9.97
C ALA A 374 26.91 9.34 10.35
N PRO A 375 26.43 8.44 11.22
CA PRO A 375 27.20 7.27 11.66
C PRO A 375 27.75 6.42 10.50
N SER A 376 28.90 5.81 10.71
CA SER A 376 29.49 4.88 9.75
C SER A 376 28.61 3.65 9.49
N THR A 377 27.75 3.29 10.45
CA THR A 377 26.68 2.31 10.28
C THR A 377 25.37 2.99 10.65
N ILE A 378 24.45 3.10 9.69
CA ILE A 378 23.16 3.77 9.86
C ILE A 378 22.01 2.87 9.39
N GLU A 379 20.87 2.98 10.08
CA GLU A 379 19.62 2.32 9.72
C GLU A 379 18.51 3.37 9.56
N ILE A 380 17.75 3.26 8.46
CA ILE A 380 16.66 4.18 8.10
C ILE A 380 15.42 3.35 7.75
N ASP A 381 14.39 3.42 8.61
CA ASP A 381 13.10 2.78 8.38
C ASP A 381 12.11 3.85 7.93
N ALA A 382 11.91 3.99 6.62
CA ALA A 382 11.01 5.00 6.05
C ALA A 382 10.68 4.75 4.56
N ALA A 383 9.55 5.32 4.13
CA ALA A 383 9.30 5.63 2.73
C ALA A 383 9.87 7.02 2.44
N LEU A 384 10.93 7.10 1.64
CA LEU A 384 11.64 8.32 1.28
C LEU A 384 11.08 8.86 -0.04
N VAL A 385 10.70 10.14 -0.08
CA VAL A 385 10.18 10.82 -1.28
C VAL A 385 10.94 12.12 -1.50
N ALA A 386 11.84 12.17 -2.48
CA ALA A 386 12.46 13.40 -2.96
C ALA A 386 11.69 13.88 -4.20
N GLN A 387 10.75 14.83 -4.00
CA GLN A 387 9.75 15.21 -5.00
C GLN A 387 10.35 15.79 -6.28
N ASN A 388 11.37 16.66 -6.16
CA ASN A 388 12.03 17.32 -7.29
C ASN A 388 13.55 17.10 -7.28
N GLY A 389 14.05 16.33 -6.31
CA GLY A 389 15.48 16.13 -6.09
C GLY A 389 15.86 14.64 -6.01
N SER A 390 16.95 14.40 -5.32
CA SER A 390 17.61 13.09 -5.15
C SER A 390 17.53 12.61 -3.71
N ALA A 391 17.66 11.29 -3.50
CA ALA A 391 17.94 10.71 -2.20
C ALA A 391 19.39 10.25 -2.22
N GLU A 392 20.26 10.90 -1.42
CA GLU A 392 21.70 10.72 -1.63
C GLU A 392 22.56 10.95 -0.39
N PHE A 393 23.73 10.34 -0.42
CA PHE A 393 24.91 10.77 0.31
C PHE A 393 25.84 11.48 -0.67
N PHE A 394 26.19 12.74 -0.43
CA PHE A 394 27.05 13.47 -1.35
C PHE A 394 28.43 12.84 -1.47
N TYR A 395 29.05 12.98 -2.65
CA TYR A 395 30.44 12.58 -2.81
C TYR A 395 31.37 13.46 -1.96
N TYR A 396 32.03 12.85 -0.99
CA TYR A 396 33.10 13.49 -0.22
C TYR A 396 34.39 12.66 -0.41
N PRO A 397 35.46 13.24 -0.96
CA PRO A 397 36.67 12.48 -1.26
C PRO A 397 37.20 11.72 -0.02
N ASN A 398 37.35 10.38 -0.15
CA ASN A 398 37.86 9.48 0.89
C ASN A 398 36.98 9.36 2.16
N ASP A 399 35.74 9.83 2.17
CA ASP A 399 34.80 9.57 3.27
C ASP A 399 34.04 8.28 3.00
N ILE A 400 34.67 7.15 3.39
CA ILE A 400 34.10 5.82 3.24
C ILE A 400 33.50 5.39 4.57
N LYS A 401 32.18 5.11 4.54
CA LYS A 401 31.39 4.60 5.65
C LYS A 401 31.16 3.09 5.52
N THR A 402 30.70 2.44 6.58
CA THR A 402 30.62 0.97 6.61
C THR A 402 29.32 0.48 5.97
N THR A 403 28.16 0.80 6.56
CA THR A 403 26.88 0.20 6.13
C THR A 403 25.73 1.20 6.25
N ILE A 404 24.92 1.29 5.22
CA ILE A 404 23.58 1.86 5.28
C ILE A 404 22.55 0.74 5.10
N SER A 405 21.54 0.72 5.96
CA SER A 405 20.41 -0.21 5.83
C SER A 405 19.12 0.59 5.73
N ILE A 406 18.35 0.36 4.66
CA ILE A 406 17.04 0.97 4.45
C ILE A 406 15.97 -0.12 4.58
N PHE A 407 14.96 0.12 5.42
CA PHE A 407 13.74 -0.67 5.47
C PHE A 407 12.56 0.20 5.09
N GLY A 408 12.05 0.04 3.87
CA GLY A 408 10.96 0.90 3.38
C GLY A 408 10.86 0.95 1.86
N ALA A 409 10.81 2.17 1.32
CA ALA A 409 10.73 2.46 -0.11
C ALA A 409 11.47 3.76 -0.44
N ILE A 410 11.99 3.90 -1.66
CA ILE A 410 12.71 5.11 -2.11
C ILE A 410 12.08 5.60 -3.41
N MET A 411 11.63 6.85 -3.41
CA MET A 411 11.07 7.52 -4.58
C MET A 411 11.80 8.83 -4.83
N THR A 412 12.38 9.00 -6.01
CA THR A 412 13.17 10.18 -6.35
C THR A 412 12.84 10.71 -7.75
N TYR A 413 12.76 12.02 -7.88
CA TYR A 413 12.69 12.63 -9.20
C TYR A 413 14.05 12.59 -9.91
N GLY A 414 15.13 12.85 -9.16
CA GLY A 414 16.53 12.71 -9.60
C GLY A 414 17.07 11.29 -9.37
N GLN A 415 18.39 11.16 -9.51
CA GLN A 415 19.08 9.92 -9.24
C GLN A 415 19.13 9.64 -7.73
N TRP A 416 19.36 8.39 -7.38
CA TRP A 416 19.57 7.93 -6.01
C TRP A 416 21.00 7.37 -5.88
N THR A 417 21.70 7.67 -4.77
CA THR A 417 22.98 7.04 -4.46
C THR A 417 23.37 7.14 -2.98
N TRP A 418 23.83 6.04 -2.42
CA TRP A 418 24.49 5.99 -1.11
C TRP A 418 25.98 5.69 -1.22
N THR A 419 26.45 5.28 -2.41
CA THR A 419 27.79 4.77 -2.66
C THR A 419 28.37 5.38 -3.93
N TRP A 420 29.62 5.80 -3.85
CA TRP A 420 30.37 6.30 -4.99
C TRP A 420 31.56 5.38 -5.26
N VAL A 421 31.71 4.95 -6.50
CA VAL A 421 32.75 3.99 -6.90
C VAL A 421 33.70 4.59 -7.93
N ASP A 422 34.93 4.10 -7.96
CA ASP A 422 35.90 4.40 -9.03
C ASP A 422 35.67 3.52 -10.28
N GLY A 423 36.47 3.74 -11.31
CA GLY A 423 36.40 2.95 -12.56
C GLY A 423 36.68 1.45 -12.40
N SER A 424 37.13 1.01 -11.24
CA SER A 424 37.37 -0.39 -10.87
C SER A 424 36.31 -0.95 -9.91
N ASN A 425 35.22 -0.21 -9.69
CA ASN A 425 34.14 -0.52 -8.76
C ASN A 425 34.55 -0.57 -7.27
N ASN A 426 35.65 0.09 -6.88
CA ASN A 426 35.98 0.25 -5.46
C ASN A 426 35.23 1.45 -4.90
N THR A 427 34.68 1.35 -3.70
CA THR A 427 34.04 2.48 -3.00
C THR A 427 35.09 3.56 -2.70
N VAL A 428 34.80 4.79 -3.12
CA VAL A 428 35.67 5.97 -2.90
C VAL A 428 35.01 7.03 -2.04
N SER A 429 33.68 6.94 -1.83
CA SER A 429 32.90 7.77 -0.90
C SER A 429 31.58 7.11 -0.59
N GLY A 430 30.97 7.44 0.54
CA GLY A 430 29.69 6.92 0.96
C GLY A 430 29.78 5.53 1.60
N TYR A 431 28.71 4.78 1.58
CA TYR A 431 28.58 3.53 2.30
C TYR A 431 29.08 2.35 1.46
N ASN A 432 29.99 1.56 2.04
CA ASN A 432 30.58 0.41 1.37
C ASN A 432 29.62 -0.77 1.20
N VAL A 433 28.63 -0.87 2.10
CA VAL A 433 27.58 -1.90 2.04
C VAL A 433 26.22 -1.20 2.10
N THR A 434 25.37 -1.52 1.15
CA THR A 434 23.98 -1.06 1.08
C THR A 434 23.03 -2.25 1.23
N ASN A 435 22.13 -2.19 2.21
CA ASN A 435 21.09 -3.20 2.44
C ASN A 435 19.72 -2.55 2.27
N ASP A 436 19.05 -2.83 1.18
CA ASP A 436 17.73 -2.30 0.90
C ASP A 436 16.66 -3.40 1.03
N THR A 437 15.79 -3.23 2.01
CA THR A 437 14.69 -4.15 2.30
C THR A 437 13.35 -3.44 2.14
N TYR A 438 12.51 -3.95 1.27
CA TYR A 438 11.18 -3.40 1.05
C TYR A 438 10.25 -3.68 2.24
N ASP A 439 9.55 -2.64 2.73
CA ASP A 439 8.46 -2.80 3.69
C ASP A 439 7.13 -3.02 2.97
N GLY A 440 6.73 -4.28 2.82
CA GLY A 440 5.48 -4.66 2.15
C GLY A 440 4.20 -4.12 2.82
N ASN A 441 4.26 -3.67 4.09
CA ASN A 441 3.11 -3.05 4.74
C ASN A 441 2.74 -1.71 4.11
N LEU A 442 3.71 -1.01 3.51
CA LEU A 442 3.49 0.29 2.88
C LEU A 442 2.58 0.22 1.66
N LEU A 443 2.40 -0.95 1.06
CA LEU A 443 1.58 -1.14 -0.14
C LEU A 443 0.14 -0.68 0.07
N TYR A 444 -0.52 -1.14 1.13
CA TYR A 444 -1.92 -0.81 1.46
C TYR A 444 -2.08 -0.14 2.82
N SER A 445 -0.97 0.05 3.52
CA SER A 445 -0.93 0.74 4.79
C SER A 445 0.23 1.75 4.79
N PRO A 446 0.24 2.73 3.87
CA PRO A 446 1.28 3.75 3.81
C PRO A 446 1.20 4.72 5.00
N PRO A 447 2.21 5.57 5.23
CA PRO A 447 2.10 6.71 6.13
C PRO A 447 0.89 7.59 5.80
N PRO A 448 0.25 8.27 6.78
CA PRO A 448 -0.90 9.12 6.54
C PRO A 448 -0.63 10.20 5.49
N GLY A 449 -1.55 10.37 4.53
CA GLY A 449 -1.38 11.34 3.45
C GLY A 449 -0.35 10.96 2.37
N PHE A 450 0.24 9.77 2.44
CA PHE A 450 1.19 9.31 1.43
C PHE A 450 0.53 9.21 0.04
N PRO A 451 1.20 9.58 -1.04
CA PRO A 451 0.64 9.51 -2.39
C PRO A 451 0.19 8.09 -2.77
N LEU A 452 -1.02 8.01 -3.33
CA LEU A 452 -1.59 6.74 -3.81
C LEU A 452 -1.33 6.58 -5.31
N SER A 453 -1.34 5.33 -5.78
CA SER A 453 -1.26 5.05 -7.21
C SER A 453 -2.58 5.41 -7.92
N THR A 454 -2.54 5.59 -9.22
CA THR A 454 -3.72 5.85 -10.05
C THR A 454 -4.47 4.59 -10.47
N SER A 455 -4.04 3.41 -10.00
CA SER A 455 -4.59 2.11 -10.43
C SER A 455 -6.00 1.81 -9.89
N GLY A 456 -6.52 2.63 -8.96
CA GLY A 456 -7.83 2.40 -8.33
C GLY A 456 -7.85 1.22 -7.34
N TYR A 457 -9.05 0.85 -6.90
CA TYR A 457 -9.23 -0.26 -5.96
C TYR A 457 -8.94 -1.62 -6.60
N GLN A 458 -8.10 -2.41 -5.94
CA GLN A 458 -7.76 -3.78 -6.29
C GLN A 458 -8.35 -4.75 -5.26
N GLN A 459 -8.83 -5.90 -5.72
CA GLN A 459 -9.35 -6.94 -4.83
C GLN A 459 -8.20 -7.66 -4.12
N LEU A 460 -8.25 -7.69 -2.79
CA LEU A 460 -7.23 -8.29 -1.94
C LEU A 460 -7.65 -9.65 -1.39
N SER A 461 -8.94 -9.80 -1.06
CA SER A 461 -9.47 -11.07 -0.56
C SER A 461 -10.95 -11.21 -0.89
N TRP A 462 -11.39 -12.47 -0.92
CA TRP A 462 -12.77 -12.87 -1.15
C TRP A 462 -13.07 -14.11 -0.33
N ASN A 463 -14.03 -14.02 0.60
CA ASN A 463 -14.45 -15.12 1.44
C ASN A 463 -15.97 -15.25 1.43
N SER A 464 -16.48 -16.44 1.15
CA SER A 464 -17.91 -16.77 1.19
C SER A 464 -18.20 -17.70 2.37
N ASN A 465 -19.21 -17.35 3.17
CA ASN A 465 -19.69 -18.12 4.33
C ASN A 465 -21.13 -18.61 4.13
#